data_2dd01a0a98b839a2847e9fdd1cbca1c1
#
_entry.id   2dd01a0a98b839a2847e9fdd1cbca1c1
#
_cell.length_a   1.000
_cell.length_b   1.000
_cell.length_c   1.000
_cell.angle_alpha   90.00
_cell.angle_beta   90.00
_cell.angle_gamma   90.00
#
_symmetry.space_group_name_H-M   'P 1'
#
loop_
_entity.id
_entity.type
_entity.pdbx_description
1 polymer ?
#
loop_
_entity_poly.entity_id
_entity_poly.type
_entity_poly.pdbx_seq_one_letter_code
_entity_poly.pdbx_strand_id
1 'polypeptide(L)'
;MDNRAIIQRSLDYIEDNLQTEITAAELAQQAHFSLFYYYRLFQQATGMPVMQYILRRRLLHGVYAMKQGTSKTDAALRYGFDTYAGFYKAFCREFGATPSAFLKSSRAKRPYRIDITREVHMSITHKKAAEILKNWNLSGETIADIYDEGTGNKNDNACYVGEQYILKYTADLGKLKKNIEVSKALENVGLLSAVPVPAANGAEYIQEGEVYFYLTKRLPGQQMVSHRFGKGDGRFAG
;
A
#
# COMPACT_ATOMS: atom_id res chain seq x y z
N MET A 1 25.65 -0.93 -4.63
CA MET A 1 24.49 -0.83 -5.56
C MET A 1 23.23 -0.77 -4.73
N ASP A 2 22.34 0.15 -5.05
CA ASP A 2 21.06 0.24 -4.36
C ASP A 2 20.12 -0.89 -4.83
N ASN A 3 19.90 -1.87 -3.96
CA ASN A 3 19.04 -3.02 -4.24
C ASN A 3 17.59 -2.60 -4.59
N ARG A 4 17.14 -1.46 -4.08
CA ARG A 4 15.81 -0.92 -4.40
C ARG A 4 15.71 -0.48 -5.86
N ALA A 5 16.70 0.24 -6.34
CA ALA A 5 16.76 0.65 -7.74
C ALA A 5 16.79 -0.55 -8.70
N ILE A 6 17.42 -1.65 -8.28
CA ILE A 6 17.42 -2.90 -9.07
C ILE A 6 16.02 -3.51 -9.10
N ILE A 7 15.36 -3.63 -7.95
CA ILE A 7 13.99 -4.16 -7.89
C ILE A 7 13.02 -3.22 -8.61
N GLN A 8 13.19 -1.89 -8.53
CA GLN A 8 12.36 -0.97 -9.29
C GLN A 8 12.42 -1.23 -10.80
N ARG A 9 13.63 -1.46 -11.35
CA ARG A 9 13.76 -1.85 -12.76
C ARG A 9 13.02 -3.14 -13.08
N SER A 10 13.03 -4.12 -12.17
CA SER A 10 12.25 -5.35 -12.34
C SER A 10 10.74 -5.07 -12.32
N LEU A 11 10.26 -4.17 -11.44
CA LEU A 11 8.85 -3.77 -11.41
C LEU A 11 8.44 -3.07 -12.70
N ASP A 12 9.28 -2.18 -13.21
CA ASP A 12 9.03 -1.48 -14.48
C ASP A 12 8.99 -2.46 -15.65
N TYR A 13 9.95 -3.38 -15.70
CA TYR A 13 9.97 -4.44 -16.72
C TYR A 13 8.71 -5.32 -16.66
N ILE A 14 8.28 -5.73 -15.46
CA ILE A 14 7.06 -6.50 -15.27
C ILE A 14 5.85 -5.74 -15.81
N GLU A 15 5.70 -4.46 -15.47
CA GLU A 15 4.59 -3.63 -15.93
C GLU A 15 4.54 -3.49 -17.46
N ASP A 16 5.69 -3.38 -18.10
CA ASP A 16 5.79 -3.26 -19.56
C ASP A 16 5.51 -4.57 -20.29
N ASN A 17 5.69 -5.72 -19.59
CA ASN A 17 5.65 -7.05 -20.20
C ASN A 17 4.54 -7.97 -19.65
N LEU A 18 3.52 -7.42 -18.97
CA LEU A 18 2.44 -8.23 -18.35
C LEU A 18 1.69 -9.15 -19.32
N GLN A 19 1.72 -8.86 -20.63
CA GLN A 19 1.02 -9.61 -21.66
C GLN A 19 1.89 -10.72 -22.27
N THR A 20 3.16 -10.81 -21.90
CA THR A 20 4.10 -11.84 -22.36
C THR A 20 4.44 -12.80 -21.24
N GLU A 21 5.10 -13.88 -21.54
CA GLU A 21 5.64 -14.76 -20.52
C GLU A 21 6.77 -14.05 -19.77
N ILE A 22 6.72 -14.09 -18.45
CA ILE A 22 7.73 -13.53 -17.54
C ILE A 22 8.08 -14.61 -16.54
N THR A 23 9.37 -14.94 -16.45
CA THR A 23 9.87 -15.91 -15.47
C THR A 23 10.72 -15.21 -14.40
N ALA A 24 10.70 -15.76 -13.19
CA ALA A 24 11.56 -15.27 -12.12
C ALA A 24 13.05 -15.46 -12.43
N ALA A 25 13.40 -16.47 -13.25
CA ALA A 25 14.77 -16.72 -13.67
C ALA A 25 15.29 -15.59 -14.57
N GLU A 26 14.50 -15.15 -15.54
CA GLU A 26 14.86 -14.02 -16.42
C GLU A 26 15.02 -12.73 -15.61
N LEU A 27 14.12 -12.44 -14.68
CA LEU A 27 14.22 -11.27 -13.83
C LEU A 27 15.46 -11.31 -12.94
N ALA A 28 15.80 -12.47 -12.38
CA ALA A 28 17.00 -12.67 -11.58
C ALA A 28 18.28 -12.46 -12.43
N GLN A 29 18.30 -13.00 -13.66
CA GLN A 29 19.39 -12.83 -14.61
C GLN A 29 19.59 -11.36 -14.98
N GLN A 30 18.51 -10.63 -15.31
CA GLN A 30 18.56 -9.20 -15.61
C GLN A 30 19.06 -8.36 -14.40
N ALA A 31 18.72 -8.80 -13.17
CA ALA A 31 19.18 -8.19 -11.96
C ALA A 31 20.63 -8.58 -11.57
N HIS A 32 21.26 -9.50 -12.30
CA HIS A 32 22.58 -10.09 -11.98
C HIS A 32 22.64 -10.77 -10.62
N PHE A 33 21.55 -11.42 -10.21
CA PHE A 33 21.45 -12.15 -8.96
C PHE A 33 21.18 -13.64 -9.19
N SER A 34 21.56 -14.46 -8.20
CA SER A 34 21.05 -15.83 -8.15
C SER A 34 19.53 -15.80 -7.93
N LEU A 35 18.82 -16.80 -8.46
CA LEU A 35 17.37 -16.90 -8.34
C LEU A 35 16.90 -16.85 -6.87
N PHE A 36 17.61 -17.56 -5.99
CA PHE A 36 17.28 -17.57 -4.55
C PHE A 36 17.44 -16.18 -3.90
N TYR A 37 18.54 -15.48 -4.19
CA TYR A 37 18.77 -14.14 -3.65
C TYR A 37 17.74 -13.14 -4.19
N TYR A 38 17.40 -13.25 -5.49
CA TYR A 38 16.40 -12.42 -6.14
C TYR A 38 15.01 -12.56 -5.50
N TYR A 39 14.55 -13.81 -5.27
CA TYR A 39 13.27 -14.07 -4.59
C TYR A 39 13.21 -13.36 -3.23
N ARG A 40 14.25 -13.52 -2.44
CA ARG A 40 14.32 -12.91 -1.10
C ARG A 40 14.32 -11.40 -1.16
N LEU A 41 15.11 -10.81 -2.06
CA LEU A 41 15.22 -9.38 -2.24
C LEU A 41 13.91 -8.77 -2.75
N PHE A 42 13.28 -9.40 -3.75
CA PHE A 42 12.01 -8.96 -4.29
C PHE A 42 10.91 -8.98 -3.24
N GLN A 43 10.79 -10.06 -2.48
CA GLN A 43 9.81 -10.18 -1.40
C GLN A 43 10.05 -9.17 -0.28
N GLN A 44 11.30 -8.91 0.07
CA GLN A 44 11.66 -7.88 1.05
C GLN A 44 11.26 -6.48 0.58
N ALA A 45 11.44 -6.18 -0.71
CA ALA A 45 11.16 -4.87 -1.29
C ALA A 45 9.67 -4.61 -1.55
N THR A 46 8.89 -5.66 -1.88
CA THR A 46 7.49 -5.55 -2.34
C THR A 46 6.47 -6.14 -1.36
N GLY A 47 6.94 -6.85 -0.33
CA GLY A 47 6.07 -7.54 0.63
C GLY A 47 5.48 -8.86 0.11
N MET A 48 5.73 -9.27 -1.14
CA MET A 48 5.17 -10.49 -1.72
C MET A 48 6.10 -11.21 -2.70
N PRO A 49 5.93 -12.53 -2.91
CA PRO A 49 6.70 -13.27 -3.90
C PRO A 49 6.51 -12.74 -5.32
N VAL A 50 7.57 -12.73 -6.14
CA VAL A 50 7.55 -12.12 -7.49
C VAL A 50 6.48 -12.71 -8.41
N MET A 51 6.25 -14.02 -8.42
CA MET A 51 5.23 -14.64 -9.27
C MET A 51 3.81 -14.30 -8.80
N GLN A 52 3.60 -14.12 -7.49
CA GLN A 52 2.33 -13.64 -6.96
C GLN A 52 2.10 -12.17 -7.33
N TYR A 53 3.15 -11.34 -7.30
CA TYR A 53 3.09 -9.95 -7.76
C TYR A 53 2.67 -9.88 -9.23
N ILE A 54 3.33 -10.64 -10.11
CA ILE A 54 2.99 -10.70 -11.55
C ILE A 54 1.54 -11.13 -11.74
N LEU A 55 1.11 -12.21 -11.08
CA LEU A 55 -0.27 -12.69 -11.14
C LEU A 55 -1.27 -11.61 -10.74
N ARG A 56 -1.02 -10.95 -9.61
CA ARG A 56 -1.89 -9.87 -9.10
C ARG A 56 -1.98 -8.70 -10.07
N ARG A 57 -0.86 -8.27 -10.68
CA ARG A 57 -0.84 -7.21 -11.68
C ARG A 57 -1.63 -7.59 -12.93
N ARG A 58 -1.44 -8.80 -13.46
CA ARG A 58 -2.21 -9.33 -14.60
C ARG A 58 -3.70 -9.34 -14.35
N LEU A 59 -4.13 -9.77 -13.16
CA LEU A 59 -5.54 -9.78 -12.76
C LEU A 59 -6.14 -8.37 -12.71
N LEU A 60 -5.42 -7.40 -12.13
CA LEU A 60 -5.87 -6.01 -12.06
C LEU A 60 -5.99 -5.36 -13.44
N HIS A 61 -4.99 -5.55 -14.31
CA HIS A 61 -5.02 -5.04 -15.67
C HIS A 61 -6.10 -5.73 -16.52
N GLY A 62 -6.31 -7.03 -16.34
CA GLY A 62 -7.39 -7.77 -17.01
C GLY A 62 -8.78 -7.24 -16.63
N VAL A 63 -9.05 -7.03 -15.35
CA VAL A 63 -10.31 -6.41 -14.90
C VAL A 63 -10.45 -4.99 -15.42
N TYR A 64 -9.38 -4.21 -15.43
CA TYR A 64 -9.42 -2.86 -15.98
C TYR A 64 -9.73 -2.87 -17.49
N ALA A 65 -9.12 -3.78 -18.26
CA ALA A 65 -9.44 -3.95 -19.69
C ALA A 65 -10.93 -4.31 -19.92
N MET A 66 -11.49 -5.18 -19.07
CA MET A 66 -12.94 -5.48 -19.09
C MET A 66 -13.78 -4.22 -18.81
N LYS A 67 -13.37 -3.37 -17.90
CA LYS A 67 -14.02 -2.08 -17.61
C LYS A 67 -13.99 -1.13 -18.82
N GLN A 68 -12.94 -1.21 -19.65
CA GLN A 68 -12.80 -0.43 -20.88
C GLN A 68 -13.54 -1.05 -22.07
N GLY A 69 -14.31 -2.12 -21.87
CA GLY A 69 -15.14 -2.75 -22.91
C GLY A 69 -14.49 -3.97 -23.60
N THR A 70 -13.28 -4.38 -23.19
CA THR A 70 -12.70 -5.65 -23.68
C THR A 70 -13.53 -6.84 -23.20
N SER A 71 -13.78 -7.82 -24.05
CA SER A 71 -14.50 -9.02 -23.65
C SER A 71 -13.77 -9.75 -22.52
N LYS A 72 -14.52 -10.51 -21.70
CA LYS A 72 -13.94 -11.23 -20.56
C LYS A 72 -12.88 -12.26 -21.01
N THR A 73 -13.16 -12.93 -22.12
CA THR A 73 -12.26 -13.92 -22.70
C THR A 73 -10.99 -13.28 -23.24
N ASP A 74 -11.13 -12.22 -24.06
CA ASP A 74 -9.98 -11.52 -24.63
C ASP A 74 -9.10 -10.87 -23.55
N ALA A 75 -9.72 -10.29 -22.52
CA ALA A 75 -8.98 -9.73 -21.40
C ALA A 75 -8.19 -10.81 -20.63
N ALA A 76 -8.79 -12.00 -20.40
CA ALA A 76 -8.09 -13.10 -19.75
C ALA A 76 -6.91 -13.59 -20.61
N LEU A 77 -7.14 -13.87 -21.90
CA LEU A 77 -6.10 -14.32 -22.83
C LEU A 77 -4.96 -13.30 -22.93
N ARG A 78 -5.30 -12.02 -23.09
CA ARG A 78 -4.30 -10.92 -23.19
C ARG A 78 -3.34 -10.87 -22.02
N TYR A 79 -3.80 -11.21 -20.82
CA TYR A 79 -2.99 -11.18 -19.60
C TYR A 79 -2.51 -12.55 -19.15
N GLY A 80 -2.36 -13.50 -20.08
CA GLY A 80 -1.65 -14.77 -19.90
C GLY A 80 -2.45 -15.85 -19.18
N PHE A 81 -3.79 -15.83 -19.29
CA PHE A 81 -4.66 -16.90 -18.83
C PHE A 81 -5.21 -17.68 -20.05
N ASP A 82 -5.13 -19.00 -20.01
CA ASP A 82 -5.63 -19.84 -21.10
C ASP A 82 -7.15 -19.74 -21.29
N THR A 83 -7.88 -19.44 -20.21
CA THR A 83 -9.35 -19.34 -20.21
C THR A 83 -9.83 -18.27 -19.23
N TYR A 84 -11.03 -17.75 -19.50
CA TYR A 84 -11.71 -16.88 -18.53
C TYR A 84 -12.03 -17.61 -17.22
N ALA A 85 -12.30 -18.90 -17.24
CA ALA A 85 -12.53 -19.67 -16.01
C ALA A 85 -11.30 -19.73 -15.12
N GLY A 86 -10.11 -19.88 -15.70
CA GLY A 86 -8.81 -19.81 -15.00
C GLY A 86 -8.60 -18.42 -14.37
N PHE A 87 -8.81 -17.37 -15.18
CA PHE A 87 -8.77 -15.98 -14.69
C PHE A 87 -9.73 -15.76 -13.52
N TYR A 88 -10.98 -16.18 -13.66
CA TYR A 88 -12.02 -16.03 -12.63
C TYR A 88 -11.62 -16.68 -11.30
N LYS A 89 -11.17 -17.94 -11.35
CA LYS A 89 -10.72 -18.66 -10.14
C LYS A 89 -9.53 -17.97 -9.47
N ALA A 90 -8.54 -17.57 -10.26
CA ALA A 90 -7.37 -16.85 -9.74
C ALA A 90 -7.76 -15.51 -9.12
N PHE A 91 -8.69 -14.79 -9.78
CA PHE A 91 -9.18 -13.49 -9.29
C PHE A 91 -9.93 -13.64 -7.96
N CYS A 92 -10.85 -14.59 -7.85
CA CYS A 92 -11.59 -14.82 -6.60
C CYS A 92 -10.65 -15.21 -5.45
N ARG A 93 -9.64 -16.03 -5.73
CA ARG A 93 -8.64 -16.44 -4.73
C ARG A 93 -7.79 -15.26 -4.25
N GLU A 94 -7.36 -14.38 -5.17
CA GLU A 94 -6.46 -13.25 -4.85
C GLU A 94 -7.19 -12.08 -4.16
N PHE A 95 -8.45 -11.80 -4.55
CA PHE A 95 -9.16 -10.60 -4.10
C PHE A 95 -10.37 -10.89 -3.20
N GLY A 96 -10.71 -12.15 -2.96
CA GLY A 96 -11.88 -12.52 -2.17
C GLY A 96 -13.23 -12.09 -2.77
N ALA A 97 -13.25 -11.66 -4.03
CA ALA A 97 -14.43 -11.16 -4.72
C ALA A 97 -14.45 -11.60 -6.19
N THR A 98 -15.64 -11.66 -6.80
CA THR A 98 -15.73 -11.97 -8.22
C THR A 98 -15.29 -10.78 -9.09
N PRO A 99 -14.76 -10.99 -10.31
CA PRO A 99 -14.45 -9.91 -11.24
C PRO A 99 -15.64 -8.96 -11.48
N SER A 100 -16.85 -9.50 -11.60
CA SER A 100 -18.07 -8.71 -11.81
C SER A 100 -18.41 -7.83 -10.61
N ALA A 101 -18.26 -8.34 -9.38
CA ALA A 101 -18.45 -7.54 -8.17
C ALA A 101 -17.38 -6.46 -8.04
N PHE A 102 -16.14 -6.80 -8.38
CA PHE A 102 -15.02 -5.86 -8.36
C PHE A 102 -15.21 -4.72 -9.39
N LEU A 103 -15.70 -5.03 -10.60
CA LEU A 103 -16.01 -4.04 -11.63
C LEU A 103 -17.08 -3.03 -11.22
N LYS A 104 -18.07 -3.46 -10.43
CA LYS A 104 -19.12 -2.58 -9.89
C LYS A 104 -18.63 -1.70 -8.74
N SER A 105 -17.50 -2.05 -8.15
CA SER A 105 -16.90 -1.29 -7.06
C SER A 105 -16.02 -0.15 -7.58
N SER A 106 -15.72 0.83 -6.71
CA SER A 106 -14.75 1.89 -7.00
C SER A 106 -13.31 1.39 -7.14
N ARG A 107 -13.04 0.11 -6.83
CA ARG A 107 -11.71 -0.52 -6.89
C ARG A 107 -11.21 -0.76 -8.32
N ALA A 108 -12.11 -0.92 -9.31
CA ALA A 108 -11.73 -1.11 -10.71
C ALA A 108 -11.23 0.20 -11.34
N LYS A 109 -10.08 0.68 -10.86
CA LYS A 109 -9.36 1.84 -11.40
C LYS A 109 -8.24 1.38 -12.33
N ARG A 110 -7.71 2.31 -13.16
CA ARG A 110 -6.50 2.04 -13.93
C ARG A 110 -5.37 1.67 -12.96
N PRO A 111 -4.72 0.51 -13.11
CA PRO A 111 -3.59 0.15 -12.29
C PRO A 111 -2.46 1.17 -12.50
N TYR A 112 -1.95 1.76 -11.43
CA TYR A 112 -0.80 2.66 -11.47
C TYR A 112 0.50 1.86 -11.35
N ARG A 113 1.59 2.36 -11.90
CA ARG A 113 2.91 1.78 -11.69
C ARG A 113 3.34 1.98 -10.23
N ILE A 114 3.85 0.92 -9.65
CA ILE A 114 4.39 0.99 -8.29
C ILE A 114 5.81 1.51 -8.37
N ASP A 115 6.09 2.57 -7.63
CA ASP A 115 7.43 3.16 -7.52
C ASP A 115 7.90 3.01 -6.07
N ILE A 116 8.75 2.02 -5.84
CA ILE A 116 9.33 1.74 -4.52
C ILE A 116 10.54 2.63 -4.22
N THR A 117 11.02 3.43 -5.17
CA THR A 117 12.14 4.34 -4.97
C THR A 117 11.70 5.65 -4.33
N ARG A 118 10.45 6.07 -4.60
CA ARG A 118 9.88 7.31 -4.07
C ARG A 118 9.36 7.20 -2.65
N GLU A 119 8.96 6.02 -2.23
CA GLU A 119 8.61 5.77 -0.84
C GLU A 119 9.75 5.01 -0.18
N VAL A 120 10.36 5.60 0.82
CA VAL A 120 11.19 4.86 1.74
C VAL A 120 10.24 3.96 2.51
N HIS A 121 9.98 2.75 1.99
CA HIS A 121 9.35 1.67 2.76
C HIS A 121 10.35 1.24 3.85
N MET A 122 10.49 2.10 4.84
CA MET A 122 11.15 1.72 6.06
C MET A 122 10.12 0.98 6.89
N SER A 123 10.13 -0.36 6.80
CA SER A 123 9.51 -1.13 7.87
C SER A 123 10.29 -0.82 9.15
N ILE A 124 9.76 0.09 9.95
CA ILE A 124 10.36 0.42 11.23
C ILE A 124 10.16 -0.76 12.14
N THR A 125 11.25 -1.28 12.66
CA THR A 125 11.17 -2.30 13.70
C THR A 125 10.49 -1.72 14.93
N HIS A 126 9.76 -2.53 15.70
CA HIS A 126 9.15 -2.09 16.97
C HIS A 126 10.20 -1.48 17.92
N LYS A 127 11.45 -1.96 17.87
CA LYS A 127 12.57 -1.38 18.63
C LYS A 127 12.82 0.07 18.22
N LYS A 128 12.87 0.36 16.91
CA LYS A 128 13.07 1.71 16.40
C LYS A 128 11.89 2.61 16.71
N ALA A 129 10.66 2.11 16.56
CA ALA A 129 9.45 2.84 16.95
C ALA A 129 9.48 3.22 18.44
N ALA A 130 9.90 2.31 19.34
CA ALA A 130 10.04 2.58 20.76
C ALA A 130 11.09 3.68 21.06
N GLU A 131 12.19 3.72 20.31
CA GLU A 131 13.18 4.80 20.40
C GLU A 131 12.59 6.16 20.00
N ILE A 132 11.87 6.21 18.89
CA ILE A 132 11.21 7.42 18.39
C ILE A 132 10.15 7.93 19.38
N LEU A 133 9.36 7.03 19.97
CA LEU A 133 8.29 7.35 20.93
C LEU A 133 8.78 8.02 22.22
N LYS A 134 10.07 7.97 22.52
CA LYS A 134 10.67 8.76 23.62
C LYS A 134 10.40 10.26 23.45
N ASN A 135 10.31 10.75 22.22
CA ASN A 135 10.02 12.15 21.94
C ASN A 135 8.61 12.58 22.37
N TRP A 136 7.71 11.64 22.62
CA TRP A 136 6.36 11.88 23.16
C TRP A 136 6.17 11.33 24.57
N ASN A 137 7.25 10.91 25.25
CA ASN A 137 7.22 10.25 26.57
C ASN A 137 6.39 8.94 26.58
N LEU A 138 6.34 8.23 25.45
CA LEU A 138 5.53 7.02 25.24
C LEU A 138 6.40 5.76 25.05
N SER A 139 7.61 5.74 25.63
CA SER A 139 8.58 4.62 25.44
C SER A 139 8.13 3.28 26.03
N GLY A 140 7.13 3.27 26.91
CA GLY A 140 6.61 2.06 27.56
C GLY A 140 5.34 1.50 26.91
N GLU A 141 4.83 2.15 25.88
CA GLU A 141 3.59 1.73 25.23
C GLU A 141 3.80 0.49 24.34
N THR A 142 2.77 -0.33 24.24
CA THR A 142 2.76 -1.47 23.33
C THR A 142 2.73 -1.01 21.89
N ILE A 143 3.51 -1.67 21.02
CA ILE A 143 3.56 -1.36 19.59
C ILE A 143 3.03 -2.56 18.82
N ALA A 144 2.05 -2.32 17.94
CA ALA A 144 1.45 -3.34 17.12
C ALA A 144 1.38 -2.91 15.64
N ASP A 145 1.54 -3.88 14.74
CA ASP A 145 1.41 -3.64 13.32
C ASP A 145 -0.03 -3.35 12.92
N ILE A 146 -0.20 -2.48 11.93
CA ILE A 146 -1.49 -2.20 11.32
C ILE A 146 -1.62 -3.04 10.04
N TYR A 147 -2.73 -3.75 9.92
CA TYR A 147 -3.06 -4.51 8.73
C TYR A 147 -4.27 -3.89 8.03
N ASP A 148 -4.21 -3.79 6.71
CA ASP A 148 -5.36 -3.36 5.90
C ASP A 148 -6.43 -4.45 5.88
N GLU A 149 -7.63 -4.14 6.37
CA GLU A 149 -8.73 -5.11 6.49
C GLU A 149 -9.22 -5.64 5.13
N GLY A 150 -8.99 -4.89 4.05
CA GLY A 150 -9.42 -5.28 2.71
C GLY A 150 -8.41 -6.14 1.96
N THR A 151 -7.12 -6.04 2.28
CA THR A 151 -6.03 -6.73 1.58
C THR A 151 -5.26 -7.69 2.46
N GLY A 152 -5.38 -7.57 3.79
CA GLY A 152 -4.57 -8.31 4.76
C GLY A 152 -3.09 -7.91 4.76
N ASN A 153 -2.71 -6.87 4.01
CA ASN A 153 -1.33 -6.42 3.94
C ASN A 153 -0.99 -5.55 5.16
N LYS A 154 0.22 -5.72 5.68
CA LYS A 154 0.77 -4.83 6.70
C LYS A 154 0.92 -3.42 6.13
N ASN A 155 0.54 -2.43 6.94
CA ASN A 155 0.83 -1.03 6.63
C ASN A 155 2.28 -0.74 7.02
N ASP A 156 3.14 -0.53 6.02
CA ASP A 156 4.57 -0.32 6.23
C ASP A 156 4.91 1.09 6.72
N ASN A 157 3.95 2.01 6.74
CA ASN A 157 4.16 3.43 7.07
C ASN A 157 3.51 3.85 8.40
N ALA A 158 2.96 2.92 9.18
CA ALA A 158 2.33 3.21 10.45
C ALA A 158 2.30 1.98 11.38
N CYS A 159 2.27 2.24 12.68
CA CYS A 159 2.00 1.24 13.71
C CYS A 159 1.08 1.81 14.80
N TYR A 160 0.31 0.93 15.45
CA TYR A 160 -0.44 1.30 16.65
C TYR A 160 0.51 1.47 17.82
N VAL A 161 0.21 2.44 18.69
CA VAL A 161 0.93 2.74 19.93
C VAL A 161 -0.09 2.79 21.06
N GLY A 162 -0.05 1.79 21.92
CA GLY A 162 -1.12 1.56 22.87
C GLY A 162 -2.48 1.44 22.18
N GLU A 163 -3.53 1.83 22.88
CA GLU A 163 -4.89 1.85 22.34
C GLU A 163 -5.26 3.19 21.68
N GLN A 164 -4.50 4.25 21.96
CA GLN A 164 -4.93 5.63 21.69
C GLN A 164 -4.22 6.29 20.51
N TYR A 165 -3.05 5.78 20.09
CA TYR A 165 -2.22 6.49 19.13
C TYR A 165 -1.84 5.64 17.91
N ILE A 166 -1.45 6.35 16.86
CA ILE A 166 -0.83 5.79 15.65
C ILE A 166 0.44 6.58 15.39
N LEU A 167 1.59 5.90 15.43
CA LEU A 167 2.86 6.46 14.93
C LEU A 167 2.90 6.26 13.43
N LYS A 168 3.07 7.34 12.69
CA LYS A 168 3.16 7.38 11.23
C LYS A 168 4.51 7.93 10.82
N TYR A 169 4.98 7.55 9.64
CA TYR A 169 6.25 8.03 9.11
C TYR A 169 6.24 8.12 7.58
N THR A 170 7.04 9.04 7.06
CA THR A 170 7.18 9.32 5.63
C THR A 170 8.54 9.93 5.33
N ALA A 171 9.05 9.74 4.12
CA ALA A 171 10.21 10.46 3.61
C ALA A 171 9.82 11.77 2.89
N ASP A 172 8.53 11.99 2.61
CA ASP A 172 8.04 13.16 1.88
C ASP A 172 7.58 14.25 2.86
N LEU A 173 8.46 15.21 3.16
CA LEU A 173 8.16 16.36 4.01
C LEU A 173 7.07 17.26 3.43
N GLY A 174 7.02 17.42 2.11
CA GLY A 174 6.02 18.27 1.45
C GLY A 174 4.62 17.70 1.63
N LYS A 175 4.46 16.40 1.40
CA LYS A 175 3.21 15.67 1.64
C LYS A 175 2.81 15.71 3.12
N LEU A 176 3.79 15.54 4.04
CA LEU A 176 3.53 15.60 5.48
C LEU A 176 2.98 16.96 5.88
N LYS A 177 3.65 18.06 5.52
CA LYS A 177 3.22 19.43 5.86
C LYS A 177 1.82 19.72 5.34
N LYS A 178 1.55 19.36 4.07
CA LYS A 178 0.22 19.53 3.47
C LYS A 178 -0.86 18.74 4.21
N ASN A 179 -0.58 17.51 4.61
CA ASN A 179 -1.51 16.69 5.38
C ASN A 179 -1.79 17.28 6.76
N ILE A 180 -0.78 17.83 7.43
CA ILE A 180 -0.94 18.54 8.72
C ILE A 180 -1.84 19.75 8.58
N GLU A 181 -1.60 20.58 7.56
CA GLU A 181 -2.42 21.78 7.29
C GLU A 181 -3.88 21.41 7.04
N VAL A 182 -4.12 20.41 6.19
CA VAL A 182 -5.48 19.92 5.91
C VAL A 182 -6.15 19.36 7.17
N SER A 183 -5.43 18.58 7.97
CA SER A 183 -5.97 18.01 9.20
C SER A 183 -6.37 19.09 10.20
N LYS A 184 -5.57 20.12 10.37
CA LYS A 184 -5.90 21.28 11.23
C LYS A 184 -7.09 22.07 10.70
N ALA A 185 -7.15 22.29 9.37
CA ALA A 185 -8.27 22.98 8.76
C ALA A 185 -9.60 22.24 8.98
N LEU A 186 -9.59 20.91 8.88
CA LEU A 186 -10.76 20.07 9.17
C LEU A 186 -11.17 20.15 10.64
N GLU A 187 -10.23 20.10 11.58
CA GLU A 187 -10.49 20.23 13.01
C GLU A 187 -11.09 21.60 13.35
N ASN A 188 -10.60 22.67 12.73
CA ASN A 188 -11.11 24.03 12.95
C ASN A 188 -12.57 24.21 12.51
N VAL A 189 -13.07 23.39 11.61
CA VAL A 189 -14.49 23.38 11.20
C VAL A 189 -15.31 22.29 11.90
N GLY A 190 -14.77 21.71 12.98
CA GLY A 190 -15.46 20.73 13.82
C GLY A 190 -15.49 19.30 13.26
N LEU A 191 -14.72 19.01 12.21
CA LEU A 191 -14.60 17.65 11.66
C LEU A 191 -13.49 16.87 12.36
N LEU A 192 -13.78 15.61 12.70
CA LEU A 192 -12.78 14.71 13.26
C LEU A 192 -11.63 14.51 12.27
N SER A 193 -10.42 14.85 12.69
CA SER A 193 -9.21 14.72 11.87
C SER A 193 -8.04 14.21 12.69
N ALA A 194 -7.10 13.53 12.00
CA ALA A 194 -5.89 12.98 12.61
C ALA A 194 -4.78 14.05 12.69
N VAL A 195 -5.03 15.11 13.46
CA VAL A 195 -4.02 16.16 13.72
C VAL A 195 -2.85 15.56 14.50
N PRO A 196 -1.60 15.92 14.19
CA PRO A 196 -0.45 15.47 14.94
C PRO A 196 -0.48 15.88 16.40
N VAL A 197 -0.14 14.94 17.26
CA VAL A 197 0.11 15.19 18.68
C VAL A 197 1.50 15.81 18.80
N PRO A 198 1.64 17.00 19.39
CA PRO A 198 2.96 17.60 19.55
C PRO A 198 3.90 16.73 20.38
N ALA A 199 5.15 16.64 19.95
CA ALA A 199 6.22 16.01 20.73
C ALA A 199 6.54 16.82 21.99
N ALA A 200 7.34 16.27 22.91
CA ALA A 200 7.72 16.95 24.16
C ALA A 200 8.43 18.31 23.96
N ASN A 201 9.06 18.50 22.79
CA ASN A 201 9.67 19.77 22.37
C ASN A 201 8.71 20.70 21.62
N GLY A 202 7.42 20.37 21.52
CA GLY A 202 6.41 21.13 20.80
C GLY A 202 6.37 20.91 19.28
N ALA A 203 7.26 20.08 18.73
CA ALA A 203 7.28 19.82 17.29
C ALA A 203 6.12 18.88 16.85
N GLU A 204 5.57 19.12 15.67
CA GLU A 204 4.49 18.29 15.10
C GLU A 204 4.98 17.00 14.48
N TYR A 205 6.28 16.93 14.21
CA TYR A 205 6.96 15.74 13.72
C TYR A 205 8.42 15.74 14.18
N ILE A 206 9.02 14.57 14.20
CA ILE A 206 10.44 14.36 14.51
C ILE A 206 11.14 13.91 13.23
N GLN A 207 12.26 14.52 12.90
CA GLN A 207 13.09 14.09 11.79
C GLN A 207 14.25 13.21 12.31
N GLU A 208 14.43 12.07 11.67
CA GLU A 208 15.59 11.22 11.89
C GLU A 208 16.15 10.72 10.54
N GLY A 209 17.30 11.24 10.15
CA GLY A 209 17.83 11.06 8.81
C GLY A 209 16.91 11.67 7.75
N GLU A 210 16.49 10.86 6.78
CA GLU A 210 15.55 11.26 5.72
C GLU A 210 14.10 10.95 6.04
N VAL A 211 13.78 10.56 7.27
CA VAL A 211 12.44 10.13 7.67
C VAL A 211 11.84 11.08 8.68
N TYR A 212 10.56 11.37 8.49
CA TYR A 212 9.75 12.22 9.36
C TYR A 212 8.71 11.36 10.05
N PHE A 213 8.72 11.41 11.39
CA PHE A 213 7.82 10.67 12.27
C PHE A 213 6.83 11.62 12.90
N TYR A 214 5.56 11.24 12.92
CA TYR A 214 4.52 12.01 13.58
C TYR A 214 3.50 11.08 14.24
N LEU A 215 3.02 11.52 15.39
CA LEU A 215 2.06 10.79 16.19
C LEU A 215 0.67 11.40 15.97
N THR A 216 -0.36 10.58 15.80
CA THR A 216 -1.75 11.03 15.75
C THR A 216 -2.59 10.25 16.75
N LYS A 217 -3.69 10.83 17.24
CA LYS A 217 -4.69 10.07 17.98
C LYS A 217 -5.38 9.07 17.05
N ARG A 218 -5.71 7.90 17.59
CA ARG A 218 -6.58 6.95 16.92
C ARG A 218 -8.00 7.51 16.93
N LEU A 219 -8.55 7.75 15.75
CA LEU A 219 -9.91 8.24 15.65
C LEU A 219 -10.89 7.09 15.90
N PRO A 220 -12.03 7.34 16.60
CA PRO A 220 -13.07 6.34 16.76
C PRO A 220 -13.71 6.02 15.40
N GLY A 221 -14.09 4.77 15.19
CA GLY A 221 -14.77 4.32 13.99
C GLY A 221 -14.05 3.17 13.28
N GLN A 222 -14.75 2.54 12.35
CA GLN A 222 -14.18 1.54 11.46
C GLN A 222 -13.46 2.25 10.31
N GLN A 223 -12.36 1.66 9.83
CA GLN A 223 -11.67 2.14 8.65
C GLN A 223 -12.65 2.15 7.47
N MET A 224 -12.95 3.34 6.95
CA MET A 224 -13.87 3.45 5.81
C MET A 224 -13.21 2.85 4.58
N VAL A 225 -13.70 1.69 4.17
CA VAL A 225 -13.30 1.07 2.90
C VAL A 225 -13.86 1.95 1.80
N SER A 226 -13.01 2.49 0.93
CA SER A 226 -13.34 3.50 -0.11
C SER A 226 -14.50 3.17 -1.06
N HIS A 227 -15.07 1.96 -0.98
CA HIS A 227 -16.20 1.53 -1.81
C HIS A 227 -17.59 1.90 -1.24
N ARG A 228 -17.68 2.48 -0.03
CA ARG A 228 -18.96 2.92 0.55
C ARG A 228 -19.42 4.31 0.10
N PHE A 229 -18.59 5.06 -0.61
CA PHE A 229 -19.01 6.31 -1.24
C PHE A 229 -19.59 6.05 -2.64
N GLY A 230 -20.69 5.31 -2.74
CA GLY A 230 -21.55 5.30 -3.92
C GLY A 230 -22.32 6.63 -3.98
N LYS A 231 -22.47 7.20 -5.18
CA LYS A 231 -23.41 8.30 -5.42
C LYS A 231 -24.79 7.88 -4.91
N GLY A 232 -25.22 8.40 -3.77
CA GLY A 232 -26.55 8.13 -3.23
C GLY A 232 -26.72 8.19 -1.72
N ASP A 233 -25.68 7.98 -0.94
CA ASP A 233 -25.81 8.00 0.52
C ASP A 233 -25.41 9.37 1.11
N GLY A 234 -26.15 10.40 0.72
CA GLY A 234 -26.09 11.72 1.35
C GLY A 234 -26.85 11.78 2.69
N ARG A 235 -26.77 10.75 3.52
CA ARG A 235 -27.30 10.79 4.89
C ARG A 235 -26.15 10.87 5.85
N PHE A 236 -25.79 12.10 6.22
CA PHE A 236 -25.11 12.33 7.48
C PHE A 236 -26.09 11.94 8.58
N ALA A 237 -25.82 10.87 9.30
CA ALA A 237 -26.47 10.62 10.58
C ALA A 237 -25.88 11.64 11.55
N GLY A 238 -26.74 12.50 12.10
CA GLY A 238 -26.46 13.45 13.14
C GLY A 238 -26.14 12.79 14.49
#